data_b3c6e4082345066a43133390954600ba
#
_entry.id   b3c6e4082345066a43133390954600ba
#
_cell.length_a   1.000
_cell.length_b   1.000
_cell.length_c   1.000
_cell.angle_alpha   90.00
_cell.angle_beta   90.00
_cell.angle_gamma   90.00
#
_symmetry.space_group_name_H-M   'P 1'
#
loop_
_entity.id
_entity.type
_entity.pdbx_description
1 polymer ?
#
loop_
_entity_poly.entity_id
_entity_poly.type
_entity_poly.pdbx_seq_one_letter_code
_entity_poly.pdbx_strand_id
1 'polypeptide(L)'
;FEFDGILDLESEEFNRNFEDSTAARSRRNSDSHATISKSWDNSTLDILTRYRDSSEQTSDQTFAELPQITYKVPKYVLGDSDFYVNLDTSFTSFLTDLNTSQDLDDNFTVQRFDFHPQLSYPMNIAPWLSFTPTLGIRETTYSKGLDATDNNKRLDFFTRESFDVTARFEGPRIEKIYTINNKYIPKIKHLLEPRLTYSYIPDIDENDRGKIKVLDGIDSVNRQSTVAYSLTQRLLQKELKKEALKRIKKSKR
;
A
#
# COMPACT_ATOMS: atom_id res chain seq x y z
N PHE A 1 15.64 -10.40 11.06
CA PHE A 1 14.29 -10.57 11.60
C PHE A 1 13.97 -9.40 12.51
N GLU A 2 12.80 -8.85 12.35
CA GLU A 2 12.24 -7.84 13.21
C GLU A 2 10.93 -8.39 13.79
N PHE A 3 10.67 -8.12 15.06
CA PHE A 3 9.42 -8.50 15.73
C PHE A 3 8.81 -7.25 16.33
N ASP A 4 7.54 -7.04 16.07
CA ASP A 4 6.71 -6.01 16.69
C ASP A 4 5.39 -6.63 17.13
N GLY A 5 4.85 -6.17 18.27
CA GLY A 5 3.59 -6.69 18.77
C GLY A 5 2.95 -5.78 19.80
N ILE A 6 1.65 -5.63 19.69
CA ILE A 6 0.79 -4.92 20.65
C ILE A 6 -0.31 -5.88 21.09
N LEU A 7 -0.47 -6.02 22.40
CA LEU A 7 -1.57 -6.73 23.01
C LEU A 7 -2.50 -5.70 23.67
N ASP A 8 -3.69 -5.53 23.11
CA ASP A 8 -4.73 -4.64 23.59
C ASP A 8 -5.94 -5.50 24.00
N LEU A 9 -6.09 -5.72 25.30
CA LEU A 9 -7.16 -6.54 25.88
C LEU A 9 -8.16 -5.70 26.69
N GLU A 10 -8.15 -4.40 26.52
CA GLU A 10 -9.00 -3.50 27.27
C GLU A 10 -10.45 -3.59 26.82
N SER A 11 -11.37 -3.81 27.78
CA SER A 11 -12.80 -3.72 27.52
C SER A 11 -13.28 -2.26 27.46
N GLU A 12 -14.39 -2.00 26.77
CA GLU A 12 -15.02 -0.67 26.75
C GLU A 12 -15.33 -0.15 28.16
N GLU A 13 -15.76 -1.03 29.06
CA GLU A 13 -16.08 -0.68 30.43
C GLU A 13 -14.83 -0.27 31.23
N PHE A 14 -13.70 -0.95 31.00
CA PHE A 14 -12.40 -0.57 31.56
C PHE A 14 -11.97 0.80 31.07
N ASN A 15 -11.99 1.03 29.75
CA ASN A 15 -11.60 2.30 29.15
C ASN A 15 -12.48 3.47 29.65
N ARG A 16 -13.79 3.24 29.77
CA ARG A 16 -14.73 4.27 30.27
C ARG A 16 -14.48 4.66 31.72
N ASN A 17 -14.11 3.70 32.55
CA ASN A 17 -14.04 3.89 34.01
C ASN A 17 -12.64 4.22 34.50
N PHE A 18 -11.58 3.78 33.83
CA PHE A 18 -10.22 3.85 34.34
C PHE A 18 -9.24 4.67 33.49
N GLU A 19 -9.60 4.99 32.25
CA GLU A 19 -8.74 5.79 31.38
C GLU A 19 -8.86 7.30 31.64
N ASP A 20 -7.71 7.98 31.71
CA ASP A 20 -7.63 9.42 32.02
C ASP A 20 -7.95 10.31 30.81
N SER A 21 -7.73 9.81 29.57
CA SER A 21 -7.93 10.59 28.36
C SER A 21 -9.31 10.36 27.74
N THR A 22 -9.94 11.42 27.24
CA THR A 22 -11.23 11.34 26.53
C THR A 22 -11.14 10.49 25.27
N ALA A 23 -9.98 10.46 24.60
CA ALA A 23 -9.74 9.66 23.41
C ALA A 23 -9.68 8.16 23.74
N ALA A 24 -9.05 7.78 24.85
CA ALA A 24 -9.01 6.40 25.31
C ALA A 24 -10.39 5.93 25.81
N ARG A 25 -11.13 6.79 26.53
CA ARG A 25 -12.51 6.50 26.97
C ARG A 25 -13.50 6.30 25.83
N SER A 26 -13.21 6.84 24.64
CA SER A 26 -14.05 6.71 23.43
C SER A 26 -13.59 5.60 22.50
N ARG A 27 -12.58 4.80 22.86
CA ARG A 27 -12.19 3.62 22.10
C ARG A 27 -13.31 2.59 22.12
N ARG A 28 -13.76 2.25 20.92
CA ARG A 28 -14.82 1.24 20.73
C ARG A 28 -14.27 -0.10 20.26
N ASN A 29 -13.00 -0.14 19.85
CA ASN A 29 -12.38 -1.33 19.30
C ASN A 29 -11.04 -1.58 20.00
N SER A 30 -10.78 -2.81 20.38
CA SER A 30 -9.44 -3.30 20.71
C SER A 30 -8.76 -3.85 19.47
N ASP A 31 -7.45 -3.62 19.30
CA ASP A 31 -6.66 -4.12 18.15
C ASP A 31 -5.35 -4.71 18.69
N SER A 32 -5.33 -6.01 18.85
CA SER A 32 -4.15 -6.77 19.24
C SER A 32 -3.47 -7.35 18.01
N HIS A 33 -2.17 -7.15 17.86
CA HIS A 33 -1.43 -7.70 16.74
C HIS A 33 0.00 -8.08 17.08
N ALA A 34 0.55 -9.00 16.32
CA ALA A 34 1.96 -9.36 16.34
C ALA A 34 2.45 -9.53 14.90
N THR A 35 3.60 -8.95 14.61
CA THR A 35 4.22 -9.00 13.28
C THR A 35 5.64 -9.53 13.38
N ILE A 36 6.00 -10.44 12.49
CA ILE A 36 7.35 -10.91 12.28
C ILE A 36 7.75 -10.57 10.85
N SER A 37 8.77 -9.74 10.69
CA SER A 37 9.26 -9.31 9.38
C SER A 37 10.66 -9.83 9.11
N LYS A 38 10.92 -10.18 7.86
CA LYS A 38 12.25 -10.47 7.35
C LYS A 38 12.45 -9.83 6.00
N SER A 39 13.52 -9.02 5.90
CA SER A 39 13.95 -8.40 4.65
C SER A 39 15.21 -9.10 4.14
N TRP A 40 15.26 -9.29 2.83
CA TRP A 40 16.43 -9.66 2.03
C TRP A 40 16.74 -8.50 1.09
N ASP A 41 17.80 -8.59 0.34
CA ASP A 41 18.22 -7.52 -0.58
C ASP A 41 17.12 -7.12 -1.57
N ASN A 42 16.33 -8.08 -2.06
CA ASN A 42 15.32 -7.89 -3.10
C ASN A 42 13.92 -8.35 -2.72
N SER A 43 13.67 -8.66 -1.45
CA SER A 43 12.33 -9.12 -1.04
C SER A 43 12.08 -8.93 0.45
N THR A 44 10.80 -8.88 0.81
CA THR A 44 10.35 -8.84 2.21
C THR A 44 9.27 -9.89 2.43
N LEU A 45 9.31 -10.52 3.60
CA LEU A 45 8.29 -11.41 4.10
C LEU A 45 7.78 -10.87 5.42
N ASP A 46 6.47 -10.66 5.51
CA ASP A 46 5.79 -10.22 6.72
C ASP A 46 4.75 -11.28 7.11
N ILE A 47 4.76 -11.66 8.37
CA ILE A 47 3.77 -12.54 8.97
C ILE A 47 3.08 -11.74 10.06
N LEU A 48 1.79 -11.46 9.87
CA LEU A 48 0.96 -10.70 10.79
C LEU A 48 -0.10 -11.62 11.38
N THR A 49 -0.31 -11.52 12.67
CA THR A 49 -1.53 -11.99 13.34
C THR A 49 -2.22 -10.81 13.96
N ARG A 50 -3.52 -10.65 13.69
CA ARG A 50 -4.31 -9.53 14.20
C ARG A 50 -5.67 -10.02 14.68
N TYR A 51 -6.07 -9.50 15.82
CA TYR A 51 -7.39 -9.72 16.38
C TYR A 51 -7.99 -8.37 16.76
N ARG A 52 -9.17 -8.08 16.22
CA ARG A 52 -9.95 -6.89 16.52
C ARG A 52 -11.28 -7.30 17.11
N ASP A 53 -11.60 -6.69 18.23
CA ASP A 53 -12.88 -6.85 18.89
C ASP A 53 -13.59 -5.50 18.92
N SER A 54 -14.85 -5.49 18.50
CA SER A 54 -15.70 -4.30 18.53
C SER A 54 -16.66 -4.41 19.71
N SER A 55 -16.47 -3.59 20.73
CA SER A 55 -17.30 -3.55 21.92
C SER A 55 -18.59 -2.74 21.78
N GLU A 56 -19.05 -2.47 20.56
CA GLU A 56 -20.33 -1.79 20.35
C GLU A 56 -21.49 -2.75 20.58
N GLN A 57 -22.33 -2.49 21.58
CA GLN A 57 -23.44 -3.39 22.03
C GLN A 57 -24.46 -3.77 20.96
N THR A 58 -24.39 -3.18 19.76
CA THR A 58 -25.29 -3.46 18.62
C THR A 58 -24.67 -4.26 17.51
N SER A 59 -23.36 -4.47 17.51
CA SER A 59 -22.65 -5.27 16.51
C SER A 59 -21.32 -5.76 17.07
N ASP A 60 -21.38 -6.80 17.92
CA ASP A 60 -20.17 -7.56 18.29
C ASP A 60 -19.63 -8.22 17.02
N GLN A 61 -18.76 -7.51 16.30
CA GLN A 61 -18.07 -8.05 15.14
C GLN A 61 -16.61 -8.28 15.52
N THR A 62 -16.28 -9.52 15.79
CA THR A 62 -14.89 -9.93 15.91
C THR A 62 -14.32 -10.13 14.51
N PHE A 63 -13.21 -9.50 14.22
CA PHE A 63 -12.47 -9.68 12.97
C PHE A 63 -11.03 -10.09 13.30
N ALA A 64 -10.61 -11.22 12.78
CA ALA A 64 -9.25 -11.68 12.96
C ALA A 64 -8.58 -12.07 11.64
N GLU A 65 -7.31 -11.73 11.50
CA GLU A 65 -6.39 -12.16 10.44
C GLU A 65 -5.38 -13.13 11.06
N LEU A 66 -5.59 -14.44 10.89
CA LEU A 66 -4.86 -15.48 11.60
C LEU A 66 -4.46 -16.66 10.68
N PRO A 67 -3.25 -16.66 10.11
CA PRO A 67 -2.31 -15.56 9.91
C PRO A 67 -2.58 -14.77 8.62
N GLN A 68 -1.93 -13.61 8.48
CA GLN A 68 -1.67 -12.97 7.19
C GLN A 68 -0.18 -13.11 6.88
N ILE A 69 0.14 -13.71 5.76
CA ILE A 69 1.51 -13.87 5.26
C ILE A 69 1.61 -13.06 3.98
N THR A 70 2.50 -12.08 3.95
CA THR A 70 2.71 -11.21 2.78
C THR A 70 4.16 -11.33 2.31
N TYR A 71 4.34 -11.63 1.03
CA TYR A 71 5.65 -11.65 0.39
C TYR A 71 5.70 -10.65 -0.75
N LYS A 72 6.67 -9.74 -0.72
CA LYS A 72 6.86 -8.67 -1.69
C LYS A 72 8.24 -8.74 -2.29
N VAL A 73 8.30 -8.67 -3.62
CA VAL A 73 9.51 -8.42 -4.38
C VAL A 73 9.35 -7.05 -5.05
N PRO A 74 10.03 -6.00 -4.56
CA PRO A 74 10.04 -4.71 -5.24
C PRO A 74 10.70 -4.85 -6.61
N LYS A 75 10.66 -3.80 -7.42
CA LYS A 75 11.18 -3.82 -8.78
C LYS A 75 12.55 -4.47 -8.88
N TYR A 76 12.60 -5.60 -9.54
CA TYR A 76 13.79 -6.38 -9.81
C TYR A 76 14.02 -6.50 -11.31
N VAL A 77 15.25 -6.33 -11.77
CA VAL A 77 15.61 -6.49 -13.20
C VAL A 77 15.54 -7.96 -13.57
N LEU A 78 14.84 -8.27 -14.65
CA LEU A 78 14.70 -9.64 -15.15
C LEU A 78 15.93 -10.04 -15.98
N GLY A 79 16.88 -10.70 -15.32
CA GLY A 79 18.15 -11.10 -15.96
C GLY A 79 18.93 -9.91 -16.51
N ASP A 80 19.43 -10.03 -17.73
CA ASP A 80 20.16 -8.97 -18.45
C ASP A 80 19.24 -8.09 -19.34
N SER A 81 17.93 -8.10 -19.07
CA SER A 81 16.96 -7.35 -19.86
C SER A 81 16.64 -5.97 -19.24
N ASP A 82 15.97 -5.11 -20.03
CA ASP A 82 15.43 -3.83 -19.54
C ASP A 82 14.07 -3.97 -18.85
N PHE A 83 13.59 -5.20 -18.67
CA PHE A 83 12.33 -5.46 -17.99
C PHE A 83 12.52 -5.51 -16.47
N TYR A 84 11.55 -4.94 -15.78
CA TYR A 84 11.47 -4.98 -14.32
C TYR A 84 10.24 -5.75 -13.92
N VAL A 85 10.41 -6.69 -13.01
CA VAL A 85 9.32 -7.44 -12.38
C VAL A 85 9.10 -6.93 -10.96
N ASN A 86 7.87 -6.81 -10.57
CA ASN A 86 7.40 -6.58 -9.21
C ASN A 86 6.43 -7.71 -8.85
N LEU A 87 6.46 -8.18 -7.62
CA LEU A 87 5.54 -9.21 -7.14
C LEU A 87 5.00 -8.81 -5.77
N ASP A 88 3.69 -8.75 -5.66
CA ASP A 88 2.96 -8.70 -4.41
C ASP A 88 2.13 -9.97 -4.29
N THR A 89 2.34 -10.74 -3.23
CA THR A 89 1.55 -11.93 -2.96
C THR A 89 1.24 -12.05 -1.48
N SER A 90 0.04 -12.51 -1.16
CA SER A 90 -0.38 -12.70 0.22
C SER A 90 -1.28 -13.92 0.39
N PHE A 91 -1.17 -14.51 1.57
CA PHE A 91 -2.12 -15.49 2.07
C PHE A 91 -2.71 -14.95 3.38
N THR A 92 -4.03 -14.93 3.48
CA THR A 92 -4.70 -14.44 4.70
C THR A 92 -5.85 -15.39 5.06
N SER A 93 -5.88 -15.79 6.31
CA SER A 93 -7.03 -16.49 6.90
C SER A 93 -7.84 -15.48 7.73
N PHE A 94 -9.04 -15.15 7.27
CA PHE A 94 -9.97 -14.25 7.95
C PHE A 94 -10.94 -15.06 8.80
N LEU A 95 -11.10 -14.65 10.03
CA LEU A 95 -12.15 -15.10 10.92
C LEU A 95 -13.06 -13.91 11.22
N THR A 96 -14.34 -14.03 10.89
CA THR A 96 -15.33 -13.02 11.21
C THR A 96 -16.42 -13.68 12.03
N ASP A 97 -16.61 -13.23 13.26
CA ASP A 97 -17.74 -13.59 14.11
C ASP A 97 -18.80 -12.48 13.97
N LEU A 98 -19.97 -12.86 13.48
CA LEU A 98 -21.12 -11.96 13.35
C LEU A 98 -22.10 -12.37 14.44
N ASN A 99 -21.99 -11.80 15.63
CA ASN A 99 -22.96 -11.98 16.70
C ASN A 99 -24.31 -11.33 16.32
N THR A 100 -24.98 -11.87 15.33
CA THR A 100 -26.37 -11.56 15.05
C THR A 100 -27.24 -12.63 15.66
N SER A 101 -27.92 -12.27 16.73
CA SER A 101 -28.85 -13.12 17.47
C SER A 101 -29.96 -13.68 16.60
N GLN A 102 -29.76 -14.76 15.89
CA GLN A 102 -30.74 -15.75 15.44
C GLN A 102 -30.13 -16.78 14.49
N ASP A 103 -29.91 -17.98 15.00
CA ASP A 103 -29.91 -19.24 14.28
C ASP A 103 -29.06 -19.42 13.02
N LEU A 104 -27.76 -19.23 13.05
CA LEU A 104 -26.84 -19.89 12.11
C LEU A 104 -25.42 -19.80 12.64
N ASP A 105 -24.61 -20.80 12.36
CA ASP A 105 -23.16 -20.85 12.57
C ASP A 105 -22.47 -19.61 11.97
N ASP A 106 -22.50 -18.49 12.69
CA ASP A 106 -22.11 -17.15 12.19
C ASP A 106 -20.59 -16.96 12.09
N ASN A 107 -19.83 -17.97 12.51
CA ASN A 107 -18.38 -18.00 12.33
C ASN A 107 -18.02 -18.26 10.87
N PHE A 108 -17.70 -17.17 10.14
CA PHE A 108 -17.30 -17.26 8.76
C PHE A 108 -15.77 -17.19 8.65
N THR A 109 -15.13 -18.31 8.38
CA THR A 109 -13.71 -18.40 8.11
C THR A 109 -13.46 -18.45 6.62
N VAL A 110 -12.69 -17.49 6.07
CA VAL A 110 -12.30 -17.44 4.67
C VAL A 110 -10.78 -17.40 4.56
N GLN A 111 -10.22 -18.30 3.79
CA GLN A 111 -8.83 -18.24 3.39
C GLN A 111 -8.73 -17.60 2.02
N ARG A 112 -7.86 -16.60 1.87
CA ARG A 112 -7.60 -15.92 0.62
C ARG A 112 -6.13 -16.02 0.26
N PHE A 113 -5.86 -16.36 -0.98
CA PHE A 113 -4.56 -16.24 -1.61
C PHE A 113 -4.64 -15.21 -2.72
N ASP A 114 -3.76 -14.20 -2.69
CA ASP A 114 -3.65 -13.14 -3.68
C ASP A 114 -2.27 -13.18 -4.33
N PHE A 115 -2.24 -13.14 -5.65
CA PHE A 115 -1.02 -13.18 -6.46
C PHE A 115 -1.08 -12.07 -7.50
N HIS A 116 -0.17 -11.08 -7.41
CA HIS A 116 -0.15 -9.90 -8.25
C HIS A 116 1.25 -9.60 -8.80
N PRO A 117 1.70 -10.30 -9.86
CA PRO A 117 2.89 -9.94 -10.60
C PRO A 117 2.66 -8.74 -11.51
N GLN A 118 3.67 -7.88 -11.63
CA GLN A 118 3.68 -6.73 -12.52
C GLN A 118 4.96 -6.70 -13.34
N LEU A 119 4.85 -6.35 -14.62
CA LEU A 119 5.96 -6.20 -15.55
C LEU A 119 6.04 -4.74 -16.02
N SER A 120 7.20 -4.11 -15.89
CA SER A 120 7.46 -2.74 -16.32
C SER A 120 8.61 -2.70 -17.31
N TYR A 121 8.50 -1.81 -18.31
CA TYR A 121 9.55 -1.57 -19.31
C TYR A 121 9.84 -0.08 -19.44
N PRO A 122 10.83 0.48 -18.72
CA PRO A 122 11.21 1.88 -18.88
C PRO A 122 11.91 2.12 -20.22
N MET A 123 11.45 3.10 -20.98
CA MET A 123 12.04 3.50 -22.24
C MET A 123 12.13 5.01 -22.37
N ASN A 124 13.10 5.51 -23.13
CA ASN A 124 13.20 6.91 -23.48
C ASN A 124 12.58 7.11 -24.87
N ILE A 125 11.41 7.75 -24.94
CA ILE A 125 10.76 8.11 -26.22
C ILE A 125 11.51 9.26 -26.87
N ALA A 126 12.04 10.17 -26.07
CA ALA A 126 12.89 11.27 -26.50
C ALA A 126 13.98 11.53 -25.45
N PRO A 127 15.06 12.27 -25.78
CA PRO A 127 16.11 12.59 -24.81
C PRO A 127 15.61 13.34 -23.55
N TRP A 128 14.43 13.92 -23.62
CA TRP A 128 13.81 14.71 -22.57
C TRP A 128 12.53 14.08 -22.00
N LEU A 129 12.08 12.93 -22.53
CA LEU A 129 10.83 12.27 -22.17
C LEU A 129 11.05 10.78 -21.97
N SER A 130 10.87 10.30 -20.75
CA SER A 130 10.80 8.87 -20.44
C SER A 130 9.36 8.40 -20.33
N PHE A 131 9.14 7.16 -20.73
CA PHE A 131 7.86 6.47 -20.64
C PHE A 131 8.08 5.10 -19.99
N THR A 132 7.27 4.78 -19.01
CA THR A 132 7.31 3.49 -18.32
C THR A 132 5.91 2.88 -18.32
N PRO A 133 5.60 2.00 -19.28
CA PRO A 133 4.42 1.14 -19.18
C PRO A 133 4.63 0.07 -18.11
N THR A 134 3.56 -0.25 -17.40
CA THR A 134 3.49 -1.35 -16.43
C THR A 134 2.21 -2.11 -16.68
N LEU A 135 2.30 -3.42 -16.77
CA LEU A 135 1.17 -4.34 -16.86
C LEU A 135 1.19 -5.24 -15.63
N GLY A 136 0.10 -5.30 -14.90
CA GLY A 136 -0.14 -6.21 -13.79
C GLY A 136 -1.24 -7.21 -14.13
N ILE A 137 -1.12 -8.41 -13.58
CA ILE A 137 -2.16 -9.43 -13.60
C ILE A 137 -2.37 -9.82 -12.14
N ARG A 138 -3.62 -9.87 -11.70
CA ARG A 138 -3.95 -10.27 -10.33
C ARG A 138 -4.92 -11.44 -10.35
N GLU A 139 -4.57 -12.48 -9.62
CA GLU A 139 -5.41 -13.62 -9.34
C GLU A 139 -5.63 -13.73 -7.84
N THR A 140 -6.89 -13.71 -7.42
CA THR A 140 -7.29 -13.80 -6.01
C THR A 140 -8.21 -15.00 -5.84
N THR A 141 -7.79 -15.94 -5.00
CA THR A 141 -8.49 -17.20 -4.74
C THR A 141 -9.04 -17.20 -3.33
N TYR A 142 -10.27 -17.65 -3.17
CA TYR A 142 -10.98 -17.74 -1.90
C TYR A 142 -11.45 -19.18 -1.63
N SER A 143 -11.27 -19.65 -0.39
CA SER A 143 -11.72 -20.98 0.01
C SER A 143 -13.23 -21.09 0.11
N LYS A 144 -13.92 -19.97 0.31
CA LYS A 144 -15.39 -19.88 0.41
C LYS A 144 -15.87 -18.56 -0.16
N GLY A 145 -17.07 -18.57 -0.73
CA GLY A 145 -17.77 -17.37 -1.22
C GLY A 145 -19.25 -17.43 -0.89
N LEU A 146 -19.98 -16.41 -1.31
CA LEU A 146 -21.44 -16.34 -1.25
C LEU A 146 -21.99 -16.48 -2.67
N ASP A 147 -23.14 -17.12 -2.84
CA ASP A 147 -23.82 -17.13 -4.15
C ASP A 147 -24.43 -15.73 -4.38
N ALA A 148 -24.14 -15.12 -5.53
CA ALA A 148 -24.66 -13.80 -5.88
C ALA A 148 -26.19 -13.74 -6.00
N THR A 149 -26.84 -14.89 -6.22
CA THR A 149 -28.30 -15.00 -6.39
C THR A 149 -29.01 -15.51 -5.14
N ASP A 150 -28.30 -16.19 -4.25
CA ASP A 150 -28.81 -16.76 -3.01
C ASP A 150 -27.81 -16.53 -1.87
N ASN A 151 -28.03 -15.50 -1.08
CA ASN A 151 -27.16 -15.11 0.04
C ASN A 151 -27.01 -16.19 1.12
N ASN A 152 -27.85 -17.22 1.11
CA ASN A 152 -27.78 -18.35 2.04
C ASN A 152 -26.94 -19.51 1.50
N LYS A 153 -26.60 -19.50 0.21
CA LYS A 153 -25.81 -20.55 -0.40
C LYS A 153 -24.34 -20.18 -0.39
N ARG A 154 -23.53 -20.96 0.28
CA ARG A 154 -22.07 -20.82 0.32
C ARG A 154 -21.46 -21.54 -0.88
N LEU A 155 -20.46 -20.89 -1.49
CA LEU A 155 -19.59 -21.48 -2.52
C LEU A 155 -18.34 -22.04 -1.86
N ASP A 156 -17.92 -23.25 -2.24
CA ASP A 156 -16.76 -23.92 -1.62
C ASP A 156 -15.41 -23.37 -2.11
N PHE A 157 -15.37 -22.82 -3.31
CA PHE A 157 -14.14 -22.30 -3.91
C PHE A 157 -14.47 -21.29 -5.00
N PHE A 158 -13.65 -20.24 -5.07
CA PHE A 158 -13.90 -19.21 -6.05
C PHE A 158 -12.61 -18.42 -6.36
N THR A 159 -12.41 -18.09 -7.62
CA THR A 159 -11.27 -17.31 -8.10
C THR A 159 -11.76 -16.06 -8.80
N ARG A 160 -11.05 -14.96 -8.59
CA ARG A 160 -11.27 -13.68 -9.24
C ARG A 160 -10.00 -13.25 -9.96
N GLU A 161 -10.14 -12.94 -11.24
CA GLU A 161 -9.07 -12.47 -12.09
C GLU A 161 -9.25 -10.98 -12.41
N SER A 162 -8.17 -10.24 -12.42
CA SER A 162 -8.15 -8.84 -12.87
C SER A 162 -6.80 -8.48 -13.47
N PHE A 163 -6.74 -7.36 -14.18
CA PHE A 163 -5.48 -6.80 -14.65
C PHE A 163 -5.42 -5.30 -14.38
N ASP A 164 -4.23 -4.76 -14.34
CA ASP A 164 -4.01 -3.33 -14.25
C ASP A 164 -2.97 -2.86 -15.25
N VAL A 165 -3.16 -1.66 -15.76
CA VAL A 165 -2.24 -1.00 -16.68
C VAL A 165 -1.88 0.37 -16.11
N THR A 166 -0.58 0.65 -16.03
CA THR A 166 -0.10 1.98 -15.68
C THR A 166 0.83 2.50 -16.77
N ALA A 167 0.58 3.70 -17.23
CA ALA A 167 1.41 4.42 -18.18
C ALA A 167 1.98 5.67 -17.50
N ARG A 168 3.29 5.72 -17.28
CA ARG A 168 3.97 6.84 -16.63
C ARG A 168 4.86 7.57 -17.61
N PHE A 169 4.67 8.88 -17.72
CA PHE A 169 5.48 9.80 -18.49
C PHE A 169 6.23 10.74 -17.54
N GLU A 170 7.53 10.90 -17.73
CA GLU A 170 8.37 11.79 -16.91
C GLU A 170 9.20 12.70 -17.82
N GLY A 171 9.13 14.00 -17.58
CA GLY A 171 9.85 15.02 -18.31
C GLY A 171 8.94 16.01 -19.08
N PRO A 172 9.52 17.07 -19.71
CA PRO A 172 10.94 17.40 -19.69
C PRO A 172 11.45 17.89 -18.34
N ARG A 173 12.67 17.51 -17.99
CA ARG A 173 13.34 18.09 -16.81
C ARG A 173 13.87 19.46 -17.17
N ILE A 174 13.29 20.49 -16.58
CA ILE A 174 13.67 21.89 -16.80
C ILE A 174 14.56 22.33 -15.65
N GLU A 175 15.73 22.89 -15.96
CA GLU A 175 16.65 23.41 -14.95
C GLU A 175 17.08 24.83 -15.26
N LYS A 176 17.19 25.64 -14.21
CA LYS A 176 17.72 26.99 -14.28
C LYS A 176 18.64 27.26 -13.11
N ILE A 177 19.82 27.80 -13.41
CA ILE A 177 20.80 28.19 -12.41
C ILE A 177 20.75 29.72 -12.27
N TYR A 178 20.48 30.19 -11.06
CA TYR A 178 20.51 31.59 -10.68
C TYR A 178 21.82 31.86 -9.97
N THR A 179 22.55 32.88 -10.42
CA THR A 179 23.71 33.40 -9.72
C THR A 179 23.26 34.55 -8.82
N ILE A 180 23.53 34.43 -7.54
CA ILE A 180 23.11 35.40 -6.53
C ILE A 180 24.37 36.10 -6.00
N ASN A 181 24.33 37.44 -5.89
CA ASN A 181 25.42 38.21 -5.31
C ASN A 181 25.42 38.08 -3.78
N ASN A 182 25.54 36.83 -3.31
CA ASN A 182 25.58 36.49 -1.89
C ASN A 182 26.84 35.66 -1.60
N LYS A 183 27.60 36.09 -0.58
CA LYS A 183 28.87 35.47 -0.19
C LYS A 183 28.70 34.02 0.29
N TYR A 184 27.56 33.67 0.84
CA TYR A 184 27.28 32.35 1.43
C TYR A 184 26.58 31.41 0.46
N ILE A 185 25.70 31.95 -0.38
CA ILE A 185 24.89 31.19 -1.35
C ILE A 185 25.09 31.82 -2.74
N PRO A 186 26.20 31.51 -3.44
CA PRO A 186 26.51 32.14 -4.71
C PRO A 186 25.63 31.65 -5.87
N LYS A 187 25.04 30.46 -5.78
CA LYS A 187 24.21 29.86 -6.83
C LYS A 187 23.05 29.08 -6.25
N ILE A 188 21.89 29.22 -6.88
CA ILE A 188 20.70 28.38 -6.66
C ILE A 188 20.35 27.72 -7.97
N LYS A 189 20.18 26.43 -7.94
CA LYS A 189 19.67 25.61 -9.07
C LYS A 189 18.20 25.28 -8.81
N HIS A 190 17.33 25.70 -9.71
CA HIS A 190 15.91 25.37 -9.72
C HIS A 190 15.65 24.26 -10.73
N LEU A 191 15.04 23.19 -10.28
CA LEU A 191 14.64 22.03 -11.09
C LEU A 191 13.13 21.92 -11.07
N LEU A 192 12.54 21.69 -12.25
CA LEU A 192 11.14 21.37 -12.45
C LEU A 192 11.05 20.00 -13.12
N GLU A 193 10.35 19.08 -12.49
CA GLU A 193 10.23 17.70 -12.95
C GLU A 193 8.73 17.33 -13.03
N PRO A 194 8.07 17.52 -14.19
CA PRO A 194 6.70 17.11 -14.40
C PRO A 194 6.60 15.59 -14.58
N ARG A 195 5.50 15.02 -14.09
CA ARG A 195 5.15 13.62 -14.25
C ARG A 195 3.65 13.50 -14.53
N LEU A 196 3.29 12.69 -15.50
CA LEU A 196 1.93 12.30 -15.80
C LEU A 196 1.82 10.78 -15.64
N THR A 197 0.85 10.32 -14.89
CA THR A 197 0.58 8.89 -14.70
C THR A 197 -0.88 8.61 -15.04
N TYR A 198 -1.11 7.69 -15.95
CA TYR A 198 -2.43 7.11 -16.21
C TYR A 198 -2.48 5.71 -15.60
N SER A 199 -3.50 5.42 -14.84
CA SER A 199 -3.74 4.12 -14.22
C SER A 199 -5.14 3.63 -14.58
N TYR A 200 -5.21 2.38 -15.03
CA TYR A 200 -6.44 1.74 -15.43
C TYR A 200 -6.57 0.36 -14.78
N ILE A 201 -7.71 0.10 -14.17
CA ILE A 201 -8.16 -1.21 -13.69
C ILE A 201 -9.55 -1.41 -14.29
N PRO A 202 -9.82 -2.52 -15.01
CA PRO A 202 -11.15 -2.80 -15.55
C PRO A 202 -12.15 -3.07 -14.43
N ASP A 203 -13.40 -3.07 -14.80
CA ASP A 203 -14.47 -3.50 -13.91
C ASP A 203 -14.37 -5.02 -13.66
N ILE A 204 -14.66 -5.41 -12.43
CA ILE A 204 -14.80 -6.82 -12.07
C ILE A 204 -16.19 -7.27 -12.51
N ASP A 205 -16.32 -8.50 -12.99
CA ASP A 205 -17.60 -9.09 -13.36
C ASP A 205 -18.62 -8.93 -12.21
N GLU A 206 -19.81 -8.46 -12.57
CA GLU A 206 -20.90 -8.26 -11.58
C GLU A 206 -21.25 -9.54 -10.83
N ASN A 207 -21.14 -10.70 -11.51
CA ASN A 207 -21.34 -12.00 -10.88
C ASN A 207 -20.29 -12.31 -9.80
N ASP A 208 -19.07 -11.75 -9.92
CA ASP A 208 -18.00 -11.99 -8.95
C ASP A 208 -18.03 -10.99 -7.79
N ARG A 209 -18.63 -9.80 -7.98
CA ARG A 209 -18.76 -8.79 -6.95
C ARG A 209 -19.60 -9.22 -5.75
N GLY A 210 -20.71 -9.94 -6.01
CA GLY A 210 -21.62 -10.42 -4.98
C GLY A 210 -21.13 -11.64 -4.22
N LYS A 211 -20.11 -12.35 -4.75
CA LYS A 211 -19.62 -13.60 -4.18
C LYS A 211 -18.74 -13.43 -2.95
N ILE A 212 -18.23 -12.21 -2.70
CA ILE A 212 -17.28 -11.95 -1.63
C ILE A 212 -17.80 -10.85 -0.72
N LYS A 213 -17.72 -11.08 0.58
CA LYS A 213 -17.79 -10.01 1.56
C LYS A 213 -16.49 -9.21 1.49
N VAL A 214 -16.57 -7.89 1.37
CA VAL A 214 -15.39 -7.01 1.40
C VAL A 214 -14.75 -7.10 2.78
N LEU A 215 -13.58 -7.70 2.87
CA LEU A 215 -12.81 -7.87 4.09
C LEU A 215 -11.70 -6.80 4.19
N ASP A 216 -11.08 -6.47 3.05
CA ASP A 216 -10.02 -5.46 2.98
C ASP A 216 -9.95 -4.74 1.60
N GLY A 217 -8.85 -4.01 1.37
CA GLY A 217 -8.62 -3.26 0.13
C GLY A 217 -8.44 -4.13 -1.11
N ILE A 218 -8.05 -5.41 -0.98
CA ILE A 218 -7.93 -6.33 -2.12
C ILE A 218 -9.32 -6.71 -2.63
N ASP A 219 -10.28 -6.90 -1.71
CA ASP A 219 -11.64 -7.28 -2.05
C ASP A 219 -12.43 -6.12 -2.65
N SER A 220 -12.08 -4.88 -2.27
CA SER A 220 -12.76 -3.66 -2.69
C SER A 220 -12.24 -3.08 -4.02
N VAL A 221 -11.47 -3.83 -4.81
CA VAL A 221 -10.99 -3.37 -6.11
C VAL A 221 -12.18 -3.09 -7.04
N ASN A 222 -12.29 -1.83 -7.46
CA ASN A 222 -13.31 -1.36 -8.37
C ASN A 222 -12.67 -0.85 -9.67
N ARG A 223 -13.49 -0.68 -10.71
CA ARG A 223 -13.06 -0.01 -11.93
C ARG A 223 -12.39 1.32 -11.60
N GLN A 224 -11.18 1.50 -12.11
CA GLN A 224 -10.44 2.73 -11.97
C GLN A 224 -9.92 3.20 -13.31
N SER A 225 -10.10 4.46 -13.62
CA SER A 225 -9.45 5.14 -14.75
C SER A 225 -9.05 6.52 -14.26
N THR A 226 -7.77 6.66 -13.92
CA THR A 226 -7.25 7.85 -13.24
C THR A 226 -6.08 8.43 -13.99
N VAL A 227 -6.09 9.75 -14.17
CA VAL A 227 -4.95 10.54 -14.63
C VAL A 227 -4.45 11.37 -13.47
N ALA A 228 -3.18 11.17 -13.08
CA ALA A 228 -2.51 11.95 -12.06
C ALA A 228 -1.39 12.79 -12.70
N TYR A 229 -1.41 14.08 -12.47
CA TYR A 229 -0.33 15.00 -12.83
C TYR A 229 0.39 15.49 -11.59
N SER A 230 1.72 15.44 -11.60
CA SER A 230 2.53 16.01 -10.53
C SER A 230 3.67 16.86 -11.10
N LEU A 231 3.96 17.97 -10.42
CA LEU A 231 5.10 18.84 -10.72
C LEU A 231 5.97 18.92 -9.48
N THR A 232 7.15 18.30 -9.54
CA THR A 232 8.12 18.38 -8.45
C THR A 232 9.05 19.56 -8.69
N GLN A 233 9.16 20.46 -7.71
CA GLN A 233 10.10 21.58 -7.71
C GLN A 233 11.19 21.30 -6.69
N ARG A 234 12.45 21.49 -7.10
CA ARG A 234 13.60 21.37 -6.21
C ARG A 234 14.47 22.62 -6.32
N LEU A 235 14.77 23.24 -5.18
CA LEU A 235 15.71 24.33 -5.06
C LEU A 235 16.97 23.82 -4.35
N LEU A 236 18.05 23.75 -5.09
CA LEU A 236 19.36 23.31 -4.59
C LEU A 236 20.28 24.50 -4.46
N GLN A 237 20.81 24.73 -3.27
CA GLN A 237 21.80 25.79 -3.04
C GLN A 237 23.22 25.23 -3.06
N LYS A 238 24.14 25.98 -3.65
CA LYS A 238 25.57 25.68 -3.56
C LYS A 238 26.14 26.38 -2.33
N GLU A 239 26.58 25.59 -1.35
CA GLU A 239 27.31 26.10 -0.20
C GLU A 239 28.81 26.14 -0.51
N LEU A 240 29.49 27.22 -0.08
CA LEU A 240 30.94 27.28 -0.13
C LEU A 240 31.49 26.50 1.07
N LYS A 241 32.41 25.56 0.82
CA LYS A 241 33.12 24.85 1.89
C LYS A 241 33.81 25.89 2.80
N LYS A 242 33.82 25.61 4.11
CA LYS A 242 34.44 26.50 5.13
C LYS A 242 35.86 26.95 4.78
N GLU A 243 36.64 26.12 4.09
CA GLU A 243 38.00 26.46 3.62
C GLU A 243 38.00 27.52 2.50
N ALA A 244 37.06 27.47 1.56
CA ALA A 244 36.92 28.48 0.53
C ALA A 244 36.49 29.83 1.12
N LEU A 245 35.63 29.82 2.14
CA LEU A 245 35.27 31.02 2.89
C LEU A 245 36.47 31.64 3.64
N LYS A 246 37.37 30.83 4.20
CA LYS A 246 38.62 31.31 4.84
C LYS A 246 39.57 31.97 3.82
N ARG A 247 39.71 31.36 2.61
CA ARG A 247 40.55 31.94 1.52
C ARG A 247 40.01 33.28 1.03
N ILE A 248 38.68 33.41 0.86
CA ILE A 248 38.04 34.66 0.44
C ILE A 248 38.22 35.76 1.51
N LYS A 249 38.13 35.39 2.81
CA LYS A 249 38.41 36.35 3.91
C LYS A 249 39.88 36.81 3.94
N LYS A 250 40.83 35.93 3.60
CA LYS A 250 42.26 36.22 3.60
C LYS A 250 42.69 37.08 2.41
N SER A 251 41.99 36.98 1.27
CA SER A 251 42.26 37.79 0.06
C SER A 251 41.68 39.22 0.11
N LYS A 252 40.84 39.54 1.08
CA LYS A 252 40.22 40.87 1.27
C LYS A 252 40.85 41.65 2.42
N ARG A 253 41.91 41.17 3.05
CA ARG A 253 42.83 41.86 3.95
C ARG A 253 44.13 42.21 3.23
#